data_adfbfc0518e4aaa274047ad3ec3a9f00
#
_entry.id   adfbfc0518e4aaa274047ad3ec3a9f00
#
_cell.length_a   1.000
_cell.length_b   1.000
_cell.length_c   1.000
_cell.angle_alpha   90.00
_cell.angle_beta   90.00
_cell.angle_gamma   90.00
#
_symmetry.space_group_name_H-M   'P 1'
#
loop_
_entity.id
_entity.type
_entity.pdbx_description
1 polymer ?
#
loop_
_entity_poly.entity_id
_entity_poly.type
_entity_poly.pdbx_seq_one_letter_code
_entity_poly.pdbx_strand_id
1 'polypeptide(L)'
;MHRYHKLGKVAKKRHTVFRDDNGNIYHEELKGNKGFVGPSSLLYHIYPPTEVLSTKEIGSFTLEEDDDKSLRMRHFYTNRADKGGSAIMDRKPFLFNNDVVMMMCYPDKNDDYYYRNAQGDEIIYVSQGSGTLETAFGNMKYSSGAVSYTHLTLPTKRIV
;
A
#
# COMPACT_ATOMS: atom_id res chain seq x y z
N MET A 1 -4.68 -22.09 -16.09
CA MET A 1 -3.32 -22.62 -15.91
C MET A 1 -2.68 -21.87 -14.77
N HIS A 2 -2.35 -22.52 -13.65
CA HIS A 2 -1.69 -21.88 -12.52
C HIS A 2 -0.22 -21.64 -12.85
N ARG A 3 0.21 -20.38 -12.81
CA ARG A 3 1.63 -20.02 -12.93
C ARG A 3 2.20 -19.88 -11.52
N TYR A 4 3.17 -20.72 -11.19
CA TYR A 4 3.93 -20.59 -9.95
C TYR A 4 5.16 -19.72 -10.21
N HIS A 5 5.25 -18.60 -9.53
CA HIS A 5 6.46 -17.81 -9.53
C HIS A 5 7.41 -18.37 -8.48
N LYS A 6 8.63 -18.69 -8.89
CA LYS A 6 9.68 -19.18 -7.99
C LYS A 6 10.48 -17.98 -7.47
N LEU A 7 9.88 -17.20 -6.58
CA LEU A 7 10.54 -16.10 -5.89
C LEU A 7 10.79 -16.51 -4.44
N GLY A 8 11.99 -16.24 -3.93
CA GLY A 8 12.39 -16.63 -2.58
C GLY A 8 12.66 -18.11 -2.41
N LYS A 9 12.52 -18.62 -1.20
CA LYS A 9 12.70 -20.03 -0.86
C LYS A 9 11.42 -20.79 -1.21
N VAL A 10 11.41 -21.44 -2.36
CA VAL A 10 10.27 -22.26 -2.78
C VAL A 10 10.56 -23.73 -2.44
N ALA A 11 9.67 -24.31 -1.66
CA ALA A 11 9.77 -25.71 -1.27
C ALA A 11 9.58 -26.66 -2.49
N LYS A 12 10.28 -27.78 -2.47
CA LYS A 12 10.13 -28.82 -3.51
C LYS A 12 8.80 -29.58 -3.40
N LYS A 13 8.22 -29.65 -2.21
CA LYS A 13 6.97 -30.34 -1.92
C LYS A 13 5.87 -29.35 -1.55
N ARG A 14 4.61 -29.67 -1.90
CA ARG A 14 3.45 -28.81 -1.64
C ARG A 14 3.12 -28.61 -0.15
N HIS A 15 3.40 -29.56 0.69
CA HIS A 15 3.13 -29.50 2.12
C HIS A 15 4.47 -29.45 2.85
N THR A 16 5.00 -28.24 3.01
CA THR A 16 6.25 -28.03 3.73
C THR A 16 5.97 -27.13 4.94
N VAL A 17 6.42 -27.57 6.07
CA VAL A 17 6.44 -26.77 7.28
C VAL A 17 7.76 -26.03 7.33
N PHE A 18 7.69 -24.71 7.41
CA PHE A 18 8.86 -23.85 7.62
C PHE A 18 9.06 -23.61 9.11
N ARG A 19 10.31 -23.68 9.54
CA ARG A 19 10.73 -23.48 10.92
C ARG A 19 11.85 -22.48 11.00
N ASP A 20 11.90 -21.76 12.12
CA ASP A 20 13.04 -20.94 12.49
C ASP A 20 14.24 -21.81 12.95
N ASP A 21 15.33 -21.15 13.28
CA ASP A 21 16.57 -21.83 13.74
C ASP A 21 16.38 -22.55 15.10
N ASN A 22 15.37 -22.17 15.88
CA ASN A 22 15.00 -22.78 17.15
C ASN A 22 13.99 -23.93 16.99
N GLY A 23 13.55 -24.20 15.76
CA GLY A 23 12.59 -25.25 15.45
C GLY A 23 11.13 -24.85 15.60
N ASN A 24 10.81 -23.59 15.89
CA ASN A 24 9.43 -23.09 15.94
C ASN A 24 8.85 -23.01 14.54
N ILE A 25 7.56 -23.31 14.42
CA ILE A 25 6.83 -23.25 13.15
C ILE A 25 6.47 -21.79 12.85
N TYR A 26 6.74 -21.32 11.63
CA TYR A 26 6.24 -20.04 11.16
C TYR A 26 4.72 -20.07 10.98
N HIS A 27 4.09 -18.92 11.25
CA HIS A 27 2.66 -18.72 11.04
C HIS A 27 2.37 -18.46 9.57
N GLU A 28 1.40 -19.18 9.02
CA GLU A 28 1.03 -19.11 7.61
C GLU A 28 -0.13 -18.14 7.40
N GLU A 29 -0.01 -17.28 6.40
CA GLU A 29 -1.07 -16.38 5.92
C GLU A 29 -1.30 -16.63 4.42
N LEU A 30 -2.55 -16.90 4.04
CA LEU A 30 -2.98 -16.87 2.65
C LEU A 30 -3.38 -15.44 2.28
N LYS A 31 -2.62 -14.79 1.42
CA LYS A 31 -2.90 -13.45 0.94
C LYS A 31 -3.36 -13.47 -0.50
N GLY A 32 -4.62 -13.15 -0.70
CA GLY A 32 -5.25 -13.04 -2.01
C GLY A 32 -5.92 -11.67 -2.16
N ASN A 33 -6.19 -11.27 -3.40
CA ASN A 33 -6.87 -10.03 -3.74
C ASN A 33 -8.34 -10.22 -4.15
N LYS A 34 -8.82 -11.46 -4.14
CA LYS A 34 -10.21 -11.83 -4.49
C LYS A 34 -10.79 -12.88 -3.53
N GLY A 35 -10.52 -12.72 -2.23
CA GLY A 35 -10.88 -13.74 -1.24
C GLY A 35 -10.16 -15.06 -1.51
N PHE A 36 -10.90 -16.15 -1.64
CA PHE A 36 -10.34 -17.49 -1.89
C PHE A 36 -10.22 -17.83 -3.38
N VAL A 37 -10.48 -16.89 -4.28
CA VAL A 37 -10.47 -17.10 -5.72
C VAL A 37 -9.34 -16.30 -6.37
N GLY A 38 -8.75 -16.86 -7.43
CA GLY A 38 -7.72 -16.19 -8.21
C GLY A 38 -6.30 -16.32 -7.64
N PRO A 39 -5.39 -15.46 -8.07
CA PRO A 39 -4.00 -15.49 -7.63
C PRO A 39 -3.89 -15.19 -6.13
N SER A 40 -3.08 -15.98 -5.46
CA SER A 40 -2.81 -15.81 -4.02
C SER A 40 -1.35 -16.14 -3.72
N SER A 41 -0.87 -15.62 -2.60
CA SER A 41 0.46 -15.89 -2.08
C SER A 41 0.36 -16.47 -0.67
N LEU A 42 1.22 -17.42 -0.35
CA LEU A 42 1.44 -17.89 1.01
C LEU A 42 2.59 -17.09 1.59
N LEU A 43 2.34 -16.41 2.69
CA LEU A 43 3.34 -15.69 3.47
C LEU A 43 3.57 -16.43 4.79
N TYR A 44 4.80 -16.41 5.27
CA TYR A 44 5.21 -17.03 6.52
C TYR A 44 5.74 -15.96 7.46
N HIS A 45 5.17 -15.89 8.65
CA HIS A 45 5.44 -14.87 9.64
C HIS A 45 6.11 -15.48 10.87
N ILE A 46 7.00 -14.72 11.49
CA ILE A 46 7.60 -15.08 12.78
C ILE A 46 6.56 -14.98 13.89
N TYR A 47 5.70 -13.96 13.82
CA TYR A 47 4.59 -13.75 14.75
C TYR A 47 3.23 -13.98 14.07
N PRO A 48 2.17 -14.32 14.82
CA PRO A 48 0.84 -14.47 14.26
C PRO A 48 0.39 -13.19 13.54
N PRO A 49 0.03 -13.23 12.24
CA PRO A 49 -0.27 -12.03 11.45
C PRO A 49 -1.56 -11.32 11.85
N THR A 50 -2.41 -11.98 12.63
CA THR A 50 -3.71 -11.47 13.08
C THR A 50 -3.74 -11.15 14.59
N GLU A 51 -2.63 -11.31 15.29
CA GLU A 51 -2.55 -11.01 16.72
C GLU A 51 -2.52 -9.49 16.93
N VAL A 52 -3.49 -8.99 17.70
CA VAL A 52 -3.56 -7.59 18.10
C VAL A 52 -3.18 -7.48 19.57
N LEU A 53 -2.02 -6.90 19.85
CA LEU A 53 -1.53 -6.70 21.22
C LEU A 53 -2.17 -5.50 21.90
N SER A 54 -2.38 -4.41 21.16
CA SER A 54 -3.03 -3.19 21.65
C SER A 54 -3.60 -2.38 20.51
N THR A 55 -4.56 -1.51 20.82
CA THR A 55 -5.11 -0.52 19.88
C THR A 55 -5.09 0.86 20.52
N LYS A 56 -4.83 1.87 19.72
CA LYS A 56 -4.90 3.27 20.11
C LYS A 56 -5.47 4.09 18.96
N GLU A 57 -6.46 4.90 19.23
CA GLU A 57 -6.91 5.92 18.31
C GLU A 57 -5.87 7.04 18.24
N ILE A 58 -5.44 7.41 17.04
CA ILE A 58 -4.43 8.45 16.80
C ILE A 58 -5.02 9.69 16.14
N GLY A 59 -6.24 9.63 15.65
CA GLY A 59 -6.95 10.74 15.04
C GLY A 59 -8.03 10.28 14.06
N SER A 60 -8.72 11.28 13.51
CA SER A 60 -9.71 11.09 12.45
C SER A 60 -9.28 11.86 11.20
N PHE A 61 -9.65 11.32 10.05
CA PHE A 61 -9.46 12.00 8.78
C PHE A 61 -10.76 12.68 8.38
N THR A 62 -10.74 14.01 8.27
CA THR A 62 -11.90 14.81 7.90
C THR A 62 -11.65 15.51 6.58
N LEU A 63 -12.64 15.42 5.67
CA LEU A 63 -12.64 16.15 4.40
C LEU A 63 -13.50 17.40 4.54
N GLU A 64 -12.92 18.53 4.23
CA GLU A 64 -13.63 19.83 4.25
C GLU A 64 -13.88 20.32 2.84
N GLU A 65 -15.12 20.66 2.55
CA GLU A 65 -15.49 21.21 1.26
C GLU A 65 -15.17 22.72 1.20
N ASP A 66 -14.77 23.19 0.01
CA ASP A 66 -14.65 24.62 -0.30
C ASP A 66 -16.01 25.31 -0.16
N ASP A 67 -16.05 26.47 0.47
CA ASP A 67 -17.26 27.30 0.62
C ASP A 67 -17.78 27.78 -0.75
N ASP A 68 -16.89 27.95 -1.71
CA ASP A 68 -17.26 28.35 -3.08
C ASP A 68 -17.82 27.17 -3.87
N LYS A 69 -19.15 27.09 -3.90
CA LYS A 69 -19.91 26.07 -4.64
C LYS A 69 -20.12 26.39 -6.12
N SER A 70 -19.53 27.46 -6.64
CA SER A 70 -19.68 27.83 -8.05
C SER A 70 -19.08 26.80 -8.99
N LEU A 71 -19.83 26.42 -10.03
CA LEU A 71 -19.34 25.55 -11.09
C LEU A 71 -18.43 26.35 -12.03
N ARG A 72 -17.14 26.19 -11.87
CA ARG A 72 -16.12 26.85 -12.67
C ARG A 72 -14.91 25.97 -12.88
N MET A 73 -14.12 26.28 -13.90
CA MET A 73 -12.84 25.65 -14.14
C MET A 73 -11.88 25.99 -13.00
N ARG A 74 -11.22 24.98 -12.43
CA ARG A 74 -10.24 25.12 -11.35
C ARG A 74 -8.91 24.51 -11.79
N HIS A 75 -7.82 25.16 -11.42
CA HIS A 75 -6.46 24.69 -11.66
C HIS A 75 -5.68 24.71 -10.34
N PHE A 76 -5.16 23.56 -9.95
CA PHE A 76 -4.39 23.40 -8.73
C PHE A 76 -2.89 23.30 -9.04
N TYR A 77 -2.13 24.21 -8.44
CA TYR A 77 -0.66 24.16 -8.48
C TYR A 77 -0.13 23.28 -7.36
N THR A 78 -0.21 21.98 -7.52
CA THR A 78 0.15 21.01 -6.48
C THR A 78 1.61 21.13 -6.04
N ASN A 79 2.53 21.58 -6.92
CA ASN A 79 3.93 21.83 -6.61
C ASN A 79 4.17 23.01 -5.65
N ARG A 80 3.15 23.79 -5.33
CA ARG A 80 3.18 24.90 -4.36
C ARG A 80 2.66 24.49 -2.98
N ALA A 81 2.20 23.26 -2.80
CA ALA A 81 1.76 22.76 -1.52
C ALA A 81 2.94 22.69 -0.53
N ASP A 82 2.61 22.78 0.74
CA ASP A 82 3.61 22.71 1.81
C ASP A 82 4.41 21.41 1.73
N LYS A 83 5.69 21.54 1.95
CA LYS A 83 6.63 20.42 1.94
C LYS A 83 6.90 19.97 3.37
N GLY A 84 7.16 18.67 3.53
CA GLY A 84 7.54 18.07 4.79
C GLY A 84 6.51 17.09 5.33
N GLY A 85 6.90 16.39 6.37
CA GLY A 85 6.08 15.42 7.08
C GLY A 85 6.14 13.99 6.56
N SER A 86 5.17 13.19 6.95
CA SER A 86 4.98 11.79 6.65
C SER A 86 4.34 11.59 5.28
N ALA A 87 4.71 10.53 4.58
CA ALA A 87 4.04 10.11 3.35
C ALA A 87 2.60 9.61 3.58
N ILE A 88 2.23 9.31 4.82
CA ILE A 88 0.92 8.76 5.18
C ILE A 88 0.07 9.79 5.91
N MET A 89 0.59 10.37 7.01
CA MET A 89 -0.20 11.21 7.91
C MET A 89 -0.36 12.65 7.42
N ASP A 90 0.58 13.14 6.60
CA ASP A 90 0.59 14.53 6.13
C ASP A 90 0.11 14.68 4.68
N ARG A 91 -0.67 13.71 4.20
CA ARG A 91 -1.35 13.80 2.91
C ARG A 91 -2.41 14.88 2.93
N LYS A 92 -2.37 15.77 1.94
CA LYS A 92 -3.34 16.87 1.81
C LYS A 92 -4.35 16.56 0.71
N PRO A 93 -5.65 16.45 1.04
CA PRO A 93 -6.69 16.29 0.04
C PRO A 93 -6.85 17.59 -0.76
N PHE A 94 -7.10 17.49 -2.05
CA PHE A 94 -7.37 18.64 -2.93
C PHE A 94 -8.59 18.44 -3.81
N LEU A 95 -9.01 17.22 -4.06
CA LEU A 95 -10.26 16.88 -4.73
C LEU A 95 -10.85 15.63 -4.10
N PHE A 96 -12.16 15.62 -3.91
CA PHE A 96 -12.86 14.42 -3.46
C PHE A 96 -14.32 14.43 -3.87
N ASN A 97 -14.90 13.25 -3.84
CA ASN A 97 -16.34 12.98 -3.88
C ASN A 97 -16.63 11.77 -2.96
N ASN A 98 -17.83 11.20 -3.07
CA ASN A 98 -18.21 10.06 -2.25
C ASN A 98 -17.42 8.78 -2.53
N ASP A 99 -16.78 8.68 -3.69
CA ASP A 99 -16.11 7.46 -4.15
C ASP A 99 -14.58 7.58 -4.18
N VAL A 100 -14.05 8.79 -4.39
CA VAL A 100 -12.62 9.02 -4.64
C VAL A 100 -12.12 10.23 -3.88
N VAL A 101 -10.95 10.10 -3.26
CA VAL A 101 -10.18 11.20 -2.69
C VAL A 101 -8.83 11.30 -3.40
N MET A 102 -8.51 12.47 -3.92
CA MET A 102 -7.20 12.76 -4.49
C MET A 102 -6.39 13.60 -3.49
N MET A 103 -5.26 13.07 -3.10
CA MET A 103 -4.38 13.68 -2.12
C MET A 103 -2.97 13.83 -2.67
N MET A 104 -2.20 14.69 -2.05
CA MET A 104 -0.77 14.80 -2.32
C MET A 104 0.02 15.03 -1.03
N CYS A 105 1.32 14.73 -1.11
CA CYS A 105 2.29 15.02 -0.06
C CYS A 105 3.68 15.22 -0.66
N TYR A 106 4.53 15.93 0.06
CA TYR A 106 5.96 16.08 -0.19
C TYR A 106 6.73 15.64 1.06
N PRO A 107 6.83 14.33 1.33
CA PRO A 107 7.41 13.83 2.56
C PRO A 107 8.91 14.13 2.63
N ASP A 108 9.38 14.47 3.83
CA ASP A 108 10.79 14.62 4.19
C ASP A 108 11.20 13.72 5.36
N LYS A 109 10.26 12.92 5.86
CA LYS A 109 10.47 11.96 6.94
C LYS A 109 10.15 10.56 6.48
N ASN A 110 10.91 9.60 6.99
CA ASN A 110 10.53 8.20 6.88
C ASN A 110 9.44 7.89 7.89
N ASP A 111 8.46 7.08 7.46
CA ASP A 111 7.50 6.51 8.39
C ASP A 111 8.15 5.33 9.13
N ASP A 112 8.03 5.30 10.45
CA ASP A 112 8.59 4.27 11.35
C ASP A 112 7.55 3.21 11.72
N TYR A 113 6.46 3.14 10.98
CA TYR A 113 5.35 2.22 11.16
C TYR A 113 4.88 1.66 9.82
N TYR A 114 4.20 0.52 9.88
CA TYR A 114 3.52 -0.03 8.72
C TYR A 114 2.12 0.54 8.60
N TYR A 115 1.73 0.84 7.39
CA TYR A 115 0.43 1.41 7.07
C TYR A 115 -0.42 0.41 6.28
N ARG A 116 -1.71 0.40 6.56
CA ARG A 116 -2.72 -0.32 5.79
C ARG A 116 -4.00 0.50 5.72
N ASN A 117 -4.46 0.79 4.51
CA ASN A 117 -5.80 1.30 4.30
C ASN A 117 -6.78 0.12 4.35
N ALA A 118 -7.67 0.13 5.34
CA ALA A 118 -8.70 -0.90 5.51
C ALA A 118 -10.06 -0.49 4.92
N GLN A 119 -10.19 0.75 4.41
CA GLN A 119 -11.45 1.31 3.91
C GLN A 119 -11.51 1.37 2.39
N GLY A 120 -10.39 1.35 1.70
CA GLY A 120 -10.36 1.46 0.26
C GLY A 120 -9.03 1.09 -0.37
N ASP A 121 -9.01 1.08 -1.69
CA ASP A 121 -7.81 0.87 -2.48
C ASP A 121 -7.04 2.18 -2.68
N GLU A 122 -5.74 2.09 -2.82
CA GLU A 122 -4.88 3.24 -3.06
C GLU A 122 -4.08 3.09 -4.34
N ILE A 123 -3.96 4.21 -5.05
CA ILE A 123 -3.00 4.38 -6.15
C ILE A 123 -2.04 5.49 -5.73
N ILE A 124 -0.76 5.18 -5.71
CA ILE A 124 0.31 6.13 -5.39
C ILE A 124 1.13 6.38 -6.65
N TYR A 125 1.12 7.62 -7.12
CA TYR A 125 1.96 8.08 -8.22
C TYR A 125 3.12 8.93 -7.69
N VAL A 126 4.33 8.52 -8.00
CA VAL A 126 5.55 9.26 -7.62
C VAL A 126 5.89 10.27 -8.72
N SER A 127 5.54 11.53 -8.51
CA SER A 127 5.85 12.59 -9.48
C SER A 127 7.33 12.97 -9.47
N GLN A 128 7.94 13.03 -8.29
CA GLN A 128 9.36 13.38 -8.10
C GLN A 128 9.95 12.57 -6.95
N GLY A 129 11.28 12.39 -6.99
CA GLY A 129 12.03 11.69 -5.94
C GLY A 129 12.19 10.20 -6.18
N SER A 130 12.77 9.56 -5.21
CA SER A 130 13.02 8.11 -5.19
C SER A 130 13.12 7.62 -3.76
N GLY A 131 12.95 6.32 -3.58
CA GLY A 131 13.03 5.72 -2.26
C GLY A 131 12.87 4.21 -2.30
N THR A 132 12.58 3.64 -1.14
CA THR A 132 12.28 2.22 -0.98
C THR A 132 10.89 2.08 -0.35
N LEU A 133 10.04 1.30 -0.99
CA LEU A 133 8.76 0.89 -0.46
C LEU A 133 8.91 -0.48 0.19
N GLU A 134 8.71 -0.54 1.50
CA GLU A 134 8.73 -1.79 2.26
C GLU A 134 7.33 -2.39 2.27
N THR A 135 7.21 -3.62 1.82
CA THR A 135 5.92 -4.32 1.71
C THR A 135 5.99 -5.71 2.32
N ALA A 136 4.83 -6.33 2.54
CA ALA A 136 4.74 -7.73 2.95
C ALA A 136 5.40 -8.70 1.94
N PHE A 137 5.62 -8.26 0.69
CA PHE A 137 6.28 -9.04 -0.36
C PHE A 137 7.77 -8.69 -0.54
N GLY A 138 8.32 -7.83 0.32
CA GLY A 138 9.71 -7.37 0.29
C GLY A 138 9.85 -5.90 -0.09
N ASN A 139 11.09 -5.48 -0.20
CA ASN A 139 11.46 -4.10 -0.45
C ASN A 139 11.55 -3.82 -1.95
N MET A 140 10.91 -2.76 -2.39
CA MET A 140 10.91 -2.31 -3.79
C MET A 140 11.47 -0.90 -3.89
N LYS A 141 12.46 -0.70 -4.75
CA LYS A 141 12.95 0.64 -5.09
C LYS A 141 11.98 1.31 -6.06
N TYR A 142 11.72 2.59 -5.84
CA TYR A 142 10.93 3.40 -6.74
C TYR A 142 11.65 4.70 -7.10
N SER A 143 11.25 5.29 -8.22
CA SER A 143 11.74 6.58 -8.71
C SER A 143 10.59 7.37 -9.31
N SER A 144 10.87 8.60 -9.75
CA SER A 144 9.89 9.43 -10.46
C SER A 144 9.25 8.67 -11.62
N GLY A 145 7.94 8.78 -11.76
CA GLY A 145 7.10 8.07 -12.71
C GLY A 145 6.61 6.70 -12.24
N ALA A 146 7.07 6.22 -11.07
CA ALA A 146 6.58 4.95 -10.52
C ALA A 146 5.11 5.06 -10.08
N VAL A 147 4.38 3.97 -10.26
CA VAL A 147 3.01 3.80 -9.77
C VAL A 147 2.94 2.55 -8.91
N SER A 148 2.45 2.68 -7.69
CA SER A 148 2.09 1.58 -6.81
C SER A 148 0.59 1.61 -6.55
N TYR A 149 -0.04 0.43 -6.45
CA TYR A 149 -1.47 0.33 -6.17
C TYR A 149 -1.78 -0.92 -5.33
N THR A 150 -2.88 -0.84 -4.58
CA THR A 150 -3.41 -1.95 -3.80
C THR A 150 -4.65 -2.52 -4.47
N HIS A 151 -4.70 -3.85 -4.65
CA HIS A 151 -5.88 -4.64 -5.07
C HIS A 151 -6.53 -4.33 -6.43
N LEU A 152 -5.99 -3.43 -7.24
CA LEU A 152 -6.54 -3.16 -8.56
C LEU A 152 -6.11 -4.24 -9.55
N THR A 153 -7.08 -4.93 -10.15
CA THR A 153 -6.86 -5.70 -11.36
C THR A 153 -6.97 -4.78 -12.57
N LEU A 154 -5.95 -3.99 -12.80
CA LEU A 154 -5.86 -3.28 -14.09
C LEU A 154 -5.63 -4.32 -15.18
N PRO A 155 -6.36 -4.27 -16.31
CA PRO A 155 -5.97 -4.99 -17.49
C PRO A 155 -4.63 -4.43 -17.94
N THR A 156 -3.54 -5.08 -17.54
CA THR A 156 -2.20 -4.71 -17.96
C THR A 156 -2.04 -4.99 -19.44
N LYS A 157 -2.41 -4.06 -20.28
CA LYS A 157 -1.77 -3.94 -21.58
C LYS A 157 -0.32 -3.51 -21.29
N ARG A 158 0.61 -4.42 -21.51
CA ARG A 158 2.03 -4.09 -21.58
C ARG A 158 2.18 -2.91 -22.52
N ILE A 159 2.56 -1.76 -21.99
CA ILE A 159 3.17 -0.71 -22.81
C ILE A 159 4.63 -1.16 -22.96
N VAL A 160 4.97 -1.56 -24.16
CA VAL A 160 6.34 -1.85 -24.59
C VAL A 160 7.02 -0.52 -24.87
#